data_658ffaa7788481ebf10e70d5aa7f1225
#
_entry.id   658ffaa7788481ebf10e70d5aa7f1225
#
_cell.length_a   1.000
_cell.length_b   1.000
_cell.length_c   1.000
_cell.angle_alpha   90.00
_cell.angle_beta   90.00
_cell.angle_gamma   90.00
#
_symmetry.space_group_name_H-M   'P 1'
#
loop_
_entity.id
_entity.type
_entity.pdbx_description
1 polymer ?
#
loop_
_entity_poly.entity_id
_entity_poly.type
_entity_poly.pdbx_seq_one_letter_code
_entity_poly.pdbx_strand_id
1 'polypeptide(L)'
;MSEFESSNLFAYYLSINITFFMSFISATSALLVAACFSGRVISSRLAGVVIFVYASTSTFLIGGFQRTSKVIEGVRAKLPDWHTASSEPSWVLPTITGLGTFTMICIAVAACWYFQYARKISALEAVDSVSREMKISS
;
A
#
# COMPACT_ATOMS: atom_id res chain seq x y z
N MET A 1 33.72 -5.04 -9.85
CA MET A 1 32.94 -4.07 -9.05
C MET A 1 33.72 -3.88 -7.74
N SER A 2 34.05 -2.65 -7.38
CA SER A 2 34.75 -2.38 -6.12
C SER A 2 33.77 -2.56 -4.94
N GLU A 3 34.29 -2.86 -3.74
CA GLU A 3 33.47 -3.00 -2.51
C GLU A 3 32.67 -1.73 -2.24
N PHE A 4 33.26 -0.57 -2.49
CA PHE A 4 32.62 0.73 -2.35
C PHE A 4 31.42 0.90 -3.29
N GLU A 5 31.52 0.44 -4.55
CA GLU A 5 30.43 0.48 -5.51
C GLU A 5 29.27 -0.43 -5.08
N SER A 6 29.56 -1.62 -4.55
CA SER A 6 28.54 -2.56 -4.06
C SER A 6 27.80 -2.02 -2.85
N SER A 7 28.50 -1.37 -1.91
CA SER A 7 27.90 -0.74 -0.72
C SER A 7 26.99 0.44 -1.09
N ASN A 8 27.45 1.30 -1.99
CA ASN A 8 26.63 2.42 -2.48
C ASN A 8 25.39 1.93 -3.23
N LEU A 9 25.53 0.89 -4.04
CA LEU A 9 24.41 0.31 -4.78
C LEU A 9 23.38 -0.29 -3.82
N PHE A 10 23.82 -0.99 -2.77
CA PHE A 10 22.93 -1.52 -1.73
C PHE A 10 22.16 -0.40 -1.02
N ALA A 11 22.83 0.65 -0.56
CA ALA A 11 22.19 1.80 0.08
C ALA A 11 21.18 2.50 -0.85
N TYR A 12 21.52 2.65 -2.13
CA TYR A 12 20.64 3.24 -3.13
C TYR A 12 19.35 2.42 -3.32
N TYR A 13 19.46 1.10 -3.51
CA TYR A 13 18.26 0.26 -3.67
C TYR A 13 17.43 0.14 -2.39
N LEU A 14 18.07 0.17 -1.22
CA LEU A 14 17.35 0.23 0.05
C LEU A 14 16.52 1.52 0.18
N SER A 15 17.09 2.66 -0.20
CA SER A 15 16.39 3.94 -0.25
C SER A 15 15.19 3.91 -1.18
N ILE A 16 15.32 3.34 -2.38
CA ILE A 16 14.22 3.16 -3.33
C ILE A 16 13.13 2.28 -2.72
N ASN A 17 13.50 1.19 -2.06
CA ASN A 17 12.54 0.27 -1.43
C ASN A 17 11.71 0.96 -0.34
N ILE A 18 12.36 1.75 0.51
CA ILE A 18 11.69 2.59 1.52
C ILE A 18 10.74 3.59 0.85
N THR A 19 11.15 4.20 -0.27
CA THR A 19 10.31 5.14 -1.01
C THR A 19 9.05 4.48 -1.56
N PHE A 20 9.12 3.27 -2.11
CA PHE A 20 7.94 2.51 -2.54
C PHE A 20 6.99 2.23 -1.38
N PHE A 21 7.53 1.83 -0.22
CA PHE A 21 6.73 1.56 0.96
C PHE A 21 6.03 2.82 1.49
N MET A 22 6.74 3.94 1.61
CA MET A 22 6.17 5.22 2.04
C MET A 22 5.12 5.76 1.07
N SER A 23 5.35 5.60 -0.24
CA SER A 23 4.37 5.98 -1.27
C SER A 23 3.10 5.13 -1.18
N PHE A 24 3.22 3.83 -0.87
CA PHE A 24 2.08 2.95 -0.64
C PHE A 24 1.26 3.40 0.59
N ILE A 25 1.92 3.70 1.71
CA ILE A 25 1.24 4.22 2.92
C ILE A 25 0.51 5.52 2.60
N SER A 26 1.15 6.46 1.88
CA SER A 26 0.54 7.73 1.50
C SER A 26 -0.69 7.54 0.61
N ALA A 27 -0.62 6.67 -0.40
CA ALA A 27 -1.75 6.37 -1.28
C ALA A 27 -2.92 5.73 -0.51
N THR A 28 -2.62 4.81 0.41
CA THR A 28 -3.62 4.16 1.26
C THR A 28 -4.29 5.16 2.21
N SER A 29 -3.50 6.04 2.84
CA SER A 29 -4.02 7.09 3.72
C SER A 29 -4.93 8.05 2.95
N ALA A 30 -4.55 8.45 1.73
CA ALA A 30 -5.38 9.30 0.88
C ALA A 30 -6.72 8.63 0.52
N LEU A 31 -6.73 7.32 0.23
CA LEU A 31 -7.96 6.58 -0.03
C LEU A 31 -8.87 6.54 1.21
N LEU A 32 -8.31 6.29 2.41
CA LEU A 32 -9.07 6.26 3.66
C LEU A 32 -9.66 7.63 3.98
N VAL A 33 -8.89 8.70 3.81
CA VAL A 33 -9.38 10.08 3.96
C VAL A 33 -10.50 10.36 2.97
N ALA A 34 -10.32 10.00 1.70
CA ALA A 34 -11.37 10.13 0.69
C ALA A 34 -12.64 9.34 1.08
N ALA A 35 -12.52 8.14 1.66
CA ALA A 35 -13.64 7.36 2.15
C ALA A 35 -14.44 8.09 3.23
N CYS A 36 -13.77 8.73 4.18
CA CYS A 36 -14.42 9.48 5.27
C CYS A 36 -15.18 10.71 4.78
N PHE A 37 -14.61 11.44 3.81
CA PHE A 37 -15.22 12.69 3.32
C PHE A 37 -16.25 12.48 2.21
N SER A 38 -16.15 11.39 1.46
CA SER A 38 -16.90 11.19 0.21
C SER A 38 -18.22 10.45 0.38
N GLY A 39 -18.58 10.01 1.58
CA GLY A 39 -19.72 9.14 1.83
C GLY A 39 -21.08 9.68 1.32
N ARG A 40 -21.21 10.99 1.14
CA ARG A 40 -22.47 11.63 0.71
C ARG A 40 -22.48 12.17 -0.73
N VAL A 41 -21.34 12.33 -1.38
CA VAL A 41 -21.23 13.15 -2.61
C VAL A 41 -20.77 12.37 -3.84
N ILE A 42 -20.11 11.24 -3.70
CA ILE A 42 -19.49 10.54 -4.82
C ILE A 42 -20.49 9.58 -5.50
N SER A 43 -20.71 9.80 -6.80
CA SER A 43 -21.47 8.87 -7.63
C SER A 43 -20.81 7.48 -7.69
N SER A 44 -21.63 6.43 -7.95
CA SER A 44 -21.09 5.04 -8.04
C SER A 44 -20.01 4.89 -9.10
N ARG A 45 -20.11 5.64 -10.21
CA ARG A 45 -19.12 5.62 -11.29
C ARG A 45 -17.77 6.20 -10.85
N LEU A 46 -17.81 7.35 -10.16
CA LEU A 46 -16.59 8.00 -9.68
C LEU A 46 -15.89 7.16 -8.62
N ALA A 47 -16.63 6.51 -7.74
CA ALA A 47 -16.05 5.59 -6.76
C ALA A 47 -15.37 4.38 -7.40
N GLY A 48 -15.93 3.83 -8.49
CA GLY A 48 -15.29 2.78 -9.27
C GLY A 48 -13.95 3.24 -9.85
N VAL A 49 -13.88 4.47 -10.38
CA VAL A 49 -12.64 5.07 -10.90
C VAL A 49 -11.60 5.22 -9.78
N VAL A 50 -11.99 5.74 -8.62
CA VAL A 50 -11.08 5.91 -7.47
C VAL A 50 -10.50 4.57 -7.02
N ILE A 51 -11.33 3.52 -6.89
CA ILE A 51 -10.85 2.17 -6.53
C ILE A 51 -9.92 1.61 -7.62
N PHE A 52 -10.25 1.79 -8.89
CA PHE A 52 -9.43 1.31 -10.00
C PHE A 52 -8.06 1.98 -10.01
N VAL A 53 -8.01 3.30 -9.87
CA VAL A 53 -6.74 4.07 -9.80
C VAL A 53 -5.92 3.62 -8.60
N TYR A 54 -6.55 3.49 -7.42
CA TYR A 54 -5.86 3.02 -6.22
C TYR A 54 -5.31 1.60 -6.39
N ALA A 55 -6.12 0.66 -6.90
CA ALA A 55 -5.70 -0.73 -7.11
C ALA A 55 -4.52 -0.82 -8.11
N SER A 56 -4.58 -0.06 -9.21
CA SER A 56 -3.51 0.00 -10.20
C SER A 56 -2.21 0.56 -9.60
N THR A 57 -2.31 1.67 -8.86
CA THR A 57 -1.16 2.28 -8.17
C THR A 57 -0.57 1.35 -7.12
N SER A 58 -1.41 0.71 -6.30
CA SER A 58 -0.96 -0.26 -5.29
C SER A 58 -0.25 -1.45 -5.91
N THR A 59 -0.77 -1.99 -7.01
CA THR A 59 -0.14 -3.10 -7.74
C THR A 59 1.24 -2.70 -8.27
N PHE A 60 1.36 -1.50 -8.84
CA PHE A 60 2.65 -0.98 -9.30
C PHE A 60 3.66 -0.81 -8.16
N LEU A 61 3.23 -0.24 -7.03
CA LEU A 61 4.10 -0.02 -5.86
C LEU A 61 4.55 -1.34 -5.23
N ILE A 62 3.65 -2.32 -5.09
CA ILE A 62 3.96 -3.66 -4.57
C ILE A 62 4.93 -4.38 -5.51
N GLY A 63 4.70 -4.32 -6.82
CA GLY A 63 5.59 -4.91 -7.82
C GLY A 63 6.98 -4.25 -7.83
N GLY A 64 7.03 -2.92 -7.69
CA GLY A 64 8.27 -2.15 -7.54
C GLY A 64 9.05 -2.58 -6.29
N PHE A 65 8.37 -2.68 -5.15
CA PHE A 65 8.94 -3.15 -3.89
C PHE A 65 9.55 -4.54 -4.02
N GLN A 66 8.83 -5.51 -4.60
CA GLN A 66 9.33 -6.87 -4.81
C GLN A 66 10.54 -6.90 -5.74
N ARG A 67 10.50 -6.15 -6.84
CA ARG A 67 11.61 -6.11 -7.80
C ARG A 67 12.88 -5.54 -7.16
N THR A 68 12.73 -4.45 -6.41
CA THR A 68 13.86 -3.81 -5.72
C THR A 68 14.44 -4.72 -4.63
N SER A 69 13.60 -5.42 -3.89
CA SER A 69 14.05 -6.39 -2.86
C SER A 69 14.86 -7.53 -3.46
N LYS A 70 14.49 -8.07 -4.62
CA LYS A 70 15.29 -9.10 -5.32
C LYS A 70 16.65 -8.58 -5.78
N VAL A 71 16.74 -7.30 -6.19
CA VAL A 71 18.02 -6.69 -6.53
C VAL A 71 18.88 -6.54 -5.29
N ILE A 72 18.31 -6.12 -4.15
CA ILE A 72 19.00 -6.02 -2.87
C ILE A 72 19.59 -7.38 -2.46
N GLU A 73 18.82 -8.46 -2.55
CA GLU A 73 19.31 -9.82 -2.30
C GLU A 73 20.50 -10.19 -3.20
N GLY A 74 20.40 -9.90 -4.48
CA GLY A 74 21.47 -10.17 -5.45
C GLY A 74 22.74 -9.35 -5.21
N VAL A 75 22.61 -8.11 -4.74
CA VAL A 75 23.76 -7.26 -4.39
C VAL A 75 24.37 -7.74 -3.08
N ARG A 76 23.56 -8.07 -2.07
CA ARG A 76 24.02 -8.60 -0.77
C ARG A 76 24.83 -9.87 -0.93
N ALA A 77 24.41 -10.79 -1.81
CA ALA A 77 25.13 -12.03 -2.08
C ALA A 77 26.54 -11.82 -2.67
N LYS A 78 26.87 -10.62 -3.15
CA LYS A 78 28.17 -10.24 -3.70
C LYS A 78 29.04 -9.47 -2.71
N LEU A 79 28.51 -9.08 -1.56
CA LEU A 79 29.28 -8.38 -0.52
C LEU A 79 30.08 -9.40 0.30
N PRO A 80 31.32 -9.07 0.66
CA PRO A 80 32.13 -9.91 1.55
C PRO A 80 31.48 -10.11 2.92
N ASP A 81 31.68 -11.31 3.52
CA ASP A 81 31.04 -11.71 4.77
C ASP A 81 31.29 -10.77 5.96
N TRP A 82 32.37 -10.02 5.97
CA TRP A 82 32.70 -9.07 7.04
C TRP A 82 31.84 -7.77 6.99
N HIS A 83 31.23 -7.44 5.86
CA HIS A 83 30.20 -6.36 5.77
C HIS A 83 28.83 -6.82 6.24
N THR A 84 28.58 -8.10 6.26
CA THR A 84 27.39 -8.69 6.86
C THR A 84 27.70 -9.01 8.32
N ALA A 85 27.92 -7.98 9.14
CA ALA A 85 28.35 -8.08 10.55
C ALA A 85 27.39 -8.84 11.47
N SER A 86 26.35 -9.43 10.96
CA SER A 86 25.48 -10.38 11.61
C SER A 86 25.42 -11.63 10.75
N SER A 87 25.72 -12.77 11.35
CA SER A 87 25.48 -14.12 10.82
C SER A 87 23.96 -14.38 10.61
N GLU A 88 23.26 -13.42 10.01
CA GLU A 88 21.84 -13.59 9.74
C GLU A 88 21.65 -14.69 8.68
N PRO A 89 20.82 -15.67 8.96
CA PRO A 89 20.54 -16.77 8.04
C PRO A 89 20.04 -16.23 6.70
N SER A 90 20.41 -16.84 5.60
CA SER A 90 20.06 -16.42 4.22
C SER A 90 18.54 -16.33 3.97
N TRP A 91 17.73 -16.98 4.80
CA TRP A 91 16.26 -16.96 4.70
C TRP A 91 15.59 -15.71 5.31
N VAL A 92 16.30 -14.92 6.12
CA VAL A 92 15.71 -13.76 6.84
C VAL A 92 15.24 -12.69 5.87
N LEU A 93 16.07 -12.30 4.91
CA LEU A 93 15.73 -11.23 3.96
C LEU A 93 14.54 -11.60 3.05
N PRO A 94 14.50 -12.78 2.39
CA PRO A 94 13.34 -13.20 1.61
C PRO A 94 12.07 -13.33 2.47
N THR A 95 12.21 -13.76 3.74
CA THR A 95 11.05 -13.84 4.66
C THR A 95 10.50 -12.46 5.00
N ILE A 96 11.35 -11.48 5.31
CA ILE A 96 10.94 -10.10 5.60
C ILE A 96 10.28 -9.47 4.37
N THR A 97 10.85 -9.67 3.19
CA THR A 97 10.29 -9.18 1.92
C THR A 97 8.94 -9.81 1.62
N GLY A 98 8.81 -11.12 1.81
CA GLY A 98 7.56 -11.85 1.63
C GLY A 98 6.48 -11.38 2.59
N LEU A 99 6.81 -11.23 3.88
CA LEU A 99 5.90 -10.73 4.91
C LEU A 99 5.48 -9.28 4.62
N GLY A 100 6.41 -8.41 4.24
CA GLY A 100 6.13 -7.02 3.86
C GLY A 100 5.18 -6.93 2.69
N THR A 101 5.42 -7.71 1.64
CA THR A 101 4.53 -7.78 0.46
C THR A 101 3.14 -8.28 0.84
N PHE A 102 3.04 -9.35 1.63
CA PHE A 102 1.77 -9.89 2.10
C PHE A 102 0.98 -8.84 2.91
N THR A 103 1.66 -8.14 3.81
CA THR A 103 1.06 -7.07 4.60
C THR A 103 0.53 -5.94 3.71
N MET A 104 1.29 -5.50 2.71
CA MET A 104 0.83 -4.47 1.76
C MET A 104 -0.43 -4.92 1.00
N ILE A 105 -0.50 -6.18 0.56
CA ILE A 105 -1.68 -6.74 -0.11
C ILE A 105 -2.89 -6.74 0.82
N CYS A 106 -2.72 -7.21 2.06
CA CYS A 106 -3.80 -7.22 3.05
C CYS A 106 -4.32 -5.81 3.34
N ILE A 107 -3.44 -4.84 3.50
CA ILE A 107 -3.81 -3.43 3.71
C ILE A 107 -4.56 -2.88 2.50
N ALA A 108 -4.11 -3.15 1.27
CA ALA A 108 -4.77 -2.69 0.05
C ALA A 108 -6.20 -3.25 -0.07
N VAL A 109 -6.38 -4.54 0.19
CA VAL A 109 -7.70 -5.20 0.16
C VAL A 109 -8.61 -4.62 1.25
N ALA A 110 -8.10 -4.48 2.48
CA ALA A 110 -8.85 -3.91 3.60
C ALA A 110 -9.28 -2.46 3.34
N ALA A 111 -8.41 -1.64 2.74
CA ALA A 111 -8.71 -0.26 2.40
C ALA A 111 -9.80 -0.16 1.32
N CYS A 112 -9.74 -0.99 0.27
CA CYS A 112 -10.79 -1.08 -0.74
C CYS A 112 -12.14 -1.53 -0.16
N TRP A 113 -12.10 -2.53 0.72
CA TRP A 113 -13.30 -3.03 1.41
C TRP A 113 -13.92 -1.97 2.32
N TYR A 114 -13.09 -1.29 3.12
CA TYR A 114 -13.52 -0.19 3.99
C TYR A 114 -14.14 0.96 3.19
N PHE A 115 -13.55 1.34 2.07
CA PHE A 115 -14.10 2.37 1.20
C PHE A 115 -15.51 2.01 0.70
N GLN A 116 -15.73 0.76 0.28
CA GLN A 116 -17.05 0.30 -0.15
C GLN A 116 -18.05 0.25 1.02
N TYR A 117 -17.60 -0.17 2.20
CA TYR A 117 -18.43 -0.26 3.40
C TYR A 117 -18.88 1.13 3.87
N ALA A 118 -17.96 2.09 3.95
CA ALA A 118 -18.26 3.47 4.33
C ALA A 118 -19.34 4.10 3.41
N ARG A 119 -19.25 3.82 2.10
CA ARG A 119 -20.28 4.27 1.14
C ARG A 119 -21.66 3.66 1.39
N LYS A 120 -21.74 2.37 1.72
CA LYS A 120 -23.03 1.72 2.01
C LYS A 120 -23.71 2.34 3.23
N ILE A 121 -22.96 2.60 4.29
CA ILE A 121 -23.49 3.23 5.50
C ILE A 121 -24.05 4.63 5.18
N SER A 122 -23.26 5.46 4.49
CA SER A 122 -23.71 6.81 4.13
C SER A 122 -24.94 6.84 3.24
N ALA A 123 -25.10 5.85 2.36
CA ALA A 123 -26.31 5.70 1.55
C ALA A 123 -27.54 5.34 2.41
N LEU A 124 -27.39 4.47 3.40
CA LEU A 124 -28.48 4.10 4.32
C LEU A 124 -28.91 5.27 5.22
N GLU A 125 -27.95 6.03 5.74
CA GLU A 125 -28.23 7.24 6.54
C GLU A 125 -29.00 8.31 5.74
N ALA A 126 -28.66 8.47 4.45
CA ALA A 126 -29.36 9.40 3.57
C ALA A 126 -30.83 8.99 3.34
N VAL A 127 -31.12 7.70 3.20
CA VAL A 127 -32.48 7.19 3.05
C VAL A 127 -33.30 7.36 4.34
N ASP A 128 -32.68 7.13 5.50
CA ASP A 128 -33.36 7.26 6.80
C ASP A 128 -33.69 8.74 7.12
N SER A 129 -32.79 9.67 6.76
CA SER A 129 -33.05 11.11 6.93
C SER A 129 -34.24 11.60 6.10
N VAL A 130 -34.33 11.19 4.83
CA VAL A 130 -35.46 11.53 3.94
C VAL A 130 -36.77 10.92 4.46
N SER A 131 -36.73 9.71 4.97
CA SER A 131 -37.89 9.03 5.54
C SER A 131 -38.42 9.73 6.81
N ARG A 132 -37.56 10.29 7.64
CA ARG A 132 -37.94 11.08 8.82
C ARG A 132 -38.52 12.42 8.46
N GLU A 133 -37.98 13.13 7.47
CA GLU A 133 -38.55 14.39 7.00
C GLU A 133 -39.97 14.23 6.44
N MET A 134 -40.23 13.18 5.66
CA MET A 134 -41.59 12.88 5.16
C MET A 134 -42.60 12.58 6.28
N LYS A 135 -42.16 11.94 7.37
CA LYS A 135 -43.04 11.66 8.54
C LYS A 135 -43.39 12.90 9.37
N ILE A 136 -42.57 13.94 9.33
CA ILE A 136 -42.82 15.17 10.07
C ILE A 136 -43.73 16.12 9.29
N SER A 137 -43.77 16.00 7.96
CA SER A 137 -44.56 16.86 7.08
C SER A 137 -46.00 16.34 6.80
N SER A 138 -46.31 15.15 7.27
CA SER A 138 -47.67 14.54 7.20
C SER A 138 -48.43 14.69 8.52
#